data_a4955f9c45c9ecb2854fc16425964278
#
_entry.id   a4955f9c45c9ecb2854fc16425964278
#
_cell.length_a   1.000
_cell.length_b   1.000
_cell.length_c   1.000
_cell.angle_alpha   90.00
_cell.angle_beta   90.00
_cell.angle_gamma   90.00
#
_symmetry.space_group_name_H-M   'P 1'
#
loop_
_entity.id
_entity.type
_entity.pdbx_description
1 polymer ?
#
loop_
_entity_poly.entity_id
_entity_poly.type
_entity_poly.pdbx_seq_one_letter_code
_entity_poly.pdbx_strand_id
1 'polypeptide(L)'
;TGKYTCNFLPIESKDGTTYYVKELTAPDHYAIDTDVHPVTLKTANSTVAVSNNATSKFYETPLGSVRTTKVDADHPDVLLSGAEFTVYNSDKATVYGKLAETSKGTYQLDEIPAGTYYLRETKAPQYYNIDNTFYQFTISDAGKIVDVSINGNDKFPNAPQKGDIKIVKRSADGVLSGWKFEVSGTALNGTPVATKTYTTDAKGEINISNLLIGTYTVKEVKDGKTVGYITPANQTIEVKSNATTTATFENKPFGHIVINKVDAKTGEKVTGATFGIYTDSTCKTVAKAYKSDTDSTLVNAEIIETATGVYTCNNLPISSATGTTYYVKELTAPEGYYLDTD
;
A
#
# COMPACT_ATOMS: atom_id res chain seq x y z
N THR A 1 58.84 16.48 -4.35
CA THR A 1 57.77 15.56 -4.73
C THR A 1 56.95 16.15 -5.85
N GLY A 2 56.51 15.34 -6.81
CA GLY A 2 55.72 15.76 -7.96
C GLY A 2 56.55 16.50 -9.05
N LYS A 3 57.85 16.43 -9.02
CA LYS A 3 58.72 16.98 -10.06
C LYS A 3 59.36 15.86 -10.87
N TYR A 4 59.06 15.83 -12.15
CA TYR A 4 59.62 14.87 -13.09
C TYR A 4 60.56 15.61 -14.05
N THR A 5 61.68 15.00 -14.39
CA THR A 5 62.71 15.61 -15.30
C THR A 5 63.15 14.57 -16.32
N CYS A 6 63.28 15.02 -17.55
CA CYS A 6 63.99 14.28 -18.60
C CYS A 6 65.24 15.11 -18.99
N ASN A 7 66.40 14.49 -18.88
CA ASN A 7 67.67 15.15 -19.13
C ASN A 7 68.32 14.69 -20.44
N PHE A 8 69.23 15.49 -20.96
CA PHE A 8 70.10 15.17 -22.15
C PHE A 8 69.27 14.97 -23.44
N LEU A 9 68.18 15.71 -23.58
CA LEU A 9 67.41 15.69 -24.84
C LEU A 9 68.21 16.49 -25.91
N PRO A 10 68.44 15.90 -27.13
CA PRO A 10 69.16 16.56 -28.22
C PRO A 10 68.39 17.77 -28.75
N ILE A 11 69.13 18.81 -29.19
CA ILE A 11 68.64 19.93 -30.00
C ILE A 11 69.23 19.78 -31.40
N GLU A 12 68.36 19.40 -32.35
CA GLU A 12 68.78 18.96 -33.69
C GLU A 12 68.69 20.09 -34.74
N SER A 13 68.09 21.24 -34.39
CA SER A 13 67.94 22.36 -35.29
C SER A 13 68.16 23.69 -34.58
N LYS A 14 68.54 24.71 -35.36
CA LYS A 14 68.72 26.11 -34.89
C LYS A 14 67.40 26.74 -34.41
N ASP A 15 66.27 26.24 -34.90
CA ASP A 15 64.94 26.71 -34.55
C ASP A 15 64.39 26.00 -33.29
N GLY A 16 65.19 25.03 -32.77
CA GLY A 16 64.83 24.18 -31.63
C GLY A 16 64.30 22.82 -32.03
N THR A 17 64.22 21.92 -31.08
CA THR A 17 63.55 20.59 -31.25
C THR A 17 62.35 20.50 -30.35
N THR A 18 61.24 20.15 -30.95
CA THR A 18 59.95 19.95 -30.20
C THR A 18 59.79 18.50 -29.79
N TYR A 19 59.62 18.32 -28.50
CA TYR A 19 59.25 17.03 -27.87
C TYR A 19 57.80 17.06 -27.44
N TYR A 20 57.23 15.89 -27.29
CA TYR A 20 55.83 15.70 -26.90
C TYR A 20 55.77 14.89 -25.60
N VAL A 21 55.16 15.44 -24.58
CA VAL A 21 54.99 14.81 -23.27
C VAL A 21 53.55 14.38 -23.10
N LYS A 22 53.38 13.15 -22.64
CA LYS A 22 52.08 12.57 -22.30
C LYS A 22 52.13 11.92 -20.93
N GLU A 23 51.09 12.09 -20.13
CA GLU A 23 50.93 11.34 -18.91
C GLU A 23 50.58 9.87 -19.25
N LEU A 24 51.25 8.93 -18.60
CA LEU A 24 50.98 7.48 -18.79
C LEU A 24 50.20 6.90 -17.63
N THR A 25 50.32 7.46 -16.44
CA THR A 25 49.60 7.04 -15.22
C THR A 25 49.35 8.26 -14.36
N ALA A 26 48.14 8.45 -13.90
CA ALA A 26 47.80 9.47 -12.90
C ALA A 26 48.07 8.94 -11.47
N PRO A 27 48.24 9.82 -10.48
CA PRO A 27 48.20 9.45 -9.08
C PRO A 27 46.85 8.85 -8.69
N ASP A 28 46.81 8.05 -7.60
CA ASP A 28 45.59 7.49 -7.08
C ASP A 28 44.55 8.60 -6.81
N HIS A 29 43.32 8.37 -7.24
CA HIS A 29 42.19 9.31 -7.13
C HIS A 29 42.35 10.62 -7.91
N TYR A 30 43.13 10.59 -9.01
CA TYR A 30 43.20 11.69 -9.97
C TYR A 30 42.90 11.17 -11.39
N ALA A 31 42.29 12.03 -12.19
CA ALA A 31 42.02 11.71 -13.58
C ALA A 31 43.33 11.86 -14.40
N ILE A 32 43.62 10.87 -15.25
CA ILE A 32 44.76 10.93 -16.16
C ILE A 32 44.54 12.04 -17.20
N ASP A 33 45.59 12.86 -17.43
CA ASP A 33 45.62 13.78 -18.57
C ASP A 33 45.97 13.01 -19.85
N THR A 34 45.00 12.87 -20.72
CA THR A 34 45.15 12.15 -21.99
C THR A 34 45.76 12.97 -23.11
N ASP A 35 45.92 14.27 -22.90
CA ASP A 35 46.47 15.21 -23.89
C ASP A 35 47.97 15.02 -24.08
N VAL A 36 48.44 15.47 -25.23
CA VAL A 36 49.84 15.48 -25.56
C VAL A 36 50.35 16.93 -25.56
N HIS A 37 51.33 17.23 -24.73
CA HIS A 37 51.83 18.57 -24.48
C HIS A 37 53.15 18.79 -25.20
N PRO A 38 53.22 19.70 -26.20
CA PRO A 38 54.47 20.00 -26.90
C PRO A 38 55.38 20.89 -26.04
N VAL A 39 56.67 20.61 -26.08
CA VAL A 39 57.72 21.44 -25.47
C VAL A 39 58.90 21.59 -26.42
N THR A 40 59.37 22.82 -26.65
CA THR A 40 60.42 23.08 -27.58
C THR A 40 61.72 23.54 -26.85
N LEU A 41 62.78 22.79 -27.04
CA LEU A 41 64.11 23.12 -26.56
C LEU A 41 64.85 23.89 -27.64
N LYS A 42 65.36 25.13 -27.35
CA LYS A 42 66.05 26.02 -28.30
C LYS A 42 67.47 26.30 -27.95
N THR A 43 67.80 26.23 -26.67
CA THR A 43 69.15 26.67 -26.18
C THR A 43 69.77 25.52 -25.42
N ALA A 44 71.09 25.30 -25.67
CA ALA A 44 71.91 24.33 -24.94
C ALA A 44 71.84 24.59 -23.42
N ASN A 45 71.76 23.52 -22.64
CA ASN A 45 71.65 23.55 -21.18
C ASN A 45 70.41 24.29 -20.63
N SER A 46 69.36 24.52 -21.45
CA SER A 46 68.11 25.10 -20.97
C SER A 46 67.19 24.05 -20.30
N THR A 47 66.39 24.49 -19.34
CA THR A 47 65.34 23.71 -18.74
C THR A 47 64.00 24.38 -19.12
N VAL A 48 63.10 23.64 -19.76
CA VAL A 48 61.77 24.13 -20.13
C VAL A 48 60.74 23.33 -19.34
N ALA A 49 59.87 24.05 -18.67
CA ALA A 49 58.70 23.39 -17.95
C ALA A 49 57.63 23.02 -18.94
N VAL A 50 57.07 21.82 -18.78
CA VAL A 50 55.86 21.35 -19.45
C VAL A 50 54.69 21.61 -18.52
N SER A 51 53.59 22.08 -19.05
CA SER A 51 52.35 22.29 -18.28
C SER A 51 51.11 22.02 -19.13
N ASN A 52 50.03 21.64 -18.50
CA ASN A 52 48.73 21.52 -19.12
C ASN A 52 47.88 22.79 -18.99
N ASN A 53 48.53 23.89 -18.55
CA ASN A 53 47.90 25.21 -18.45
C ASN A 53 48.97 26.34 -18.54
N ALA A 54 48.53 27.60 -18.44
CA ALA A 54 49.40 28.78 -18.56
C ALA A 54 50.38 29.04 -17.38
N THR A 55 50.42 28.17 -16.35
CA THR A 55 51.12 28.45 -15.08
C THR A 55 52.42 27.67 -14.89
N SER A 56 52.94 27.00 -15.90
CA SER A 56 54.14 26.15 -15.83
C SER A 56 54.04 25.00 -14.81
N LYS A 57 52.85 24.58 -14.50
CA LYS A 57 52.52 23.43 -13.64
C LYS A 57 51.60 22.46 -14.36
N PHE A 58 51.73 21.19 -14.02
CA PHE A 58 50.78 20.15 -14.45
C PHE A 58 49.74 20.00 -13.36
N TYR A 59 48.46 20.20 -13.69
CA TYR A 59 47.35 20.11 -12.74
C TYR A 59 46.58 18.84 -12.99
N GLU A 60 46.34 18.10 -11.92
CA GLU A 60 45.53 16.89 -11.88
C GLU A 60 44.11 17.18 -11.42
N THR A 61 43.13 16.58 -12.05
CA THR A 61 41.74 16.71 -11.63
C THR A 61 41.42 15.67 -10.56
N PRO A 62 41.06 16.08 -9.32
CA PRO A 62 40.66 15.13 -8.28
C PRO A 62 39.46 14.30 -8.68
N LEU A 63 39.47 13.00 -8.34
CA LEU A 63 38.36 12.08 -8.44
C LEU A 63 37.82 11.75 -7.04
N GLY A 64 36.52 11.80 -6.86
CA GLY A 64 35.83 11.39 -5.62
C GLY A 64 34.69 10.43 -5.90
N SER A 65 33.94 10.15 -4.89
CA SER A 65 32.78 9.25 -4.96
C SER A 65 31.52 9.91 -4.41
N VAL A 66 30.36 9.50 -4.88
CA VAL A 66 29.06 9.83 -4.29
C VAL A 66 28.40 8.58 -3.73
N ARG A 67 27.82 8.70 -2.55
CA ARG A 67 27.11 7.61 -1.89
C ARG A 67 25.77 8.07 -1.33
N THR A 68 24.79 7.16 -1.24
CA THR A 68 23.55 7.37 -0.50
C THR A 68 23.06 6.08 0.12
N THR A 69 22.32 6.17 1.24
CA THR A 69 21.73 5.02 1.94
C THR A 69 20.21 5.08 1.85
N LYS A 70 19.62 4.09 1.21
CA LYS A 70 18.18 3.99 0.96
C LYS A 70 17.45 3.35 2.12
N VAL A 71 16.42 4.02 2.66
CA VAL A 71 15.67 3.56 3.83
C VAL A 71 14.16 3.74 3.68
N ASP A 72 13.40 3.00 4.50
CA ASP A 72 11.97 3.22 4.70
C ASP A 72 11.75 4.51 5.50
N ALA A 73 10.83 5.38 5.03
CA ALA A 73 10.55 6.66 5.70
C ALA A 73 9.82 6.49 7.05
N ASP A 74 8.99 5.44 7.18
CA ASP A 74 8.27 5.15 8.43
C ASP A 74 9.17 4.41 9.43
N HIS A 75 10.19 3.68 8.94
CA HIS A 75 11.11 2.85 9.73
C HIS A 75 12.56 3.06 9.24
N PRO A 76 13.23 4.16 9.62
CA PRO A 76 14.54 4.56 9.08
C PRO A 76 15.69 3.57 9.31
N ASP A 77 15.50 2.53 10.12
CA ASP A 77 16.46 1.45 10.32
C ASP A 77 16.30 0.30 9.30
N VAL A 78 15.24 0.34 8.50
CA VAL A 78 14.98 -0.64 7.44
C VAL A 78 15.62 -0.17 6.15
N LEU A 79 16.68 -0.87 5.71
CA LEU A 79 17.37 -0.65 4.46
C LEU A 79 16.57 -1.22 3.28
N LEU A 80 16.49 -0.45 2.18
CA LEU A 80 15.71 -0.79 0.98
C LEU A 80 16.62 -1.04 -0.21
N SER A 81 16.46 -2.20 -0.86
CA SER A 81 17.14 -2.57 -2.11
C SER A 81 16.27 -2.30 -3.34
N GLY A 82 16.92 -2.26 -4.52
CA GLY A 82 16.24 -2.19 -5.81
C GLY A 82 15.82 -0.80 -6.27
N ALA A 83 16.33 0.25 -5.62
CA ALA A 83 16.27 1.61 -6.15
C ALA A 83 17.26 1.78 -7.31
N GLU A 84 17.04 2.79 -8.15
CA GLU A 84 18.03 3.26 -9.12
C GLU A 84 18.28 4.75 -8.92
N PHE A 85 19.56 5.11 -8.88
CA PHE A 85 20.00 6.48 -8.75
C PHE A 85 20.85 6.88 -9.95
N THR A 86 20.60 8.06 -10.48
CA THR A 86 21.33 8.63 -11.60
C THR A 86 21.97 9.95 -11.19
N VAL A 87 23.27 10.11 -11.52
CA VAL A 87 24.01 11.35 -11.40
C VAL A 87 23.87 12.11 -12.70
N TYR A 88 23.53 13.38 -12.58
CA TYR A 88 23.44 14.34 -13.67
C TYR A 88 24.48 15.43 -13.52
N ASN A 89 24.94 15.97 -14.65
CA ASN A 89 25.79 17.16 -14.69
C ASN A 89 25.00 18.38 -14.13
N SER A 90 25.70 19.51 -14.01
CA SER A 90 25.13 20.76 -13.48
C SER A 90 23.92 21.29 -14.26
N ASP A 91 23.71 20.85 -15.50
CA ASP A 91 22.57 21.17 -16.36
C ASP A 91 21.27 20.40 -15.98
N LYS A 92 21.34 19.41 -15.10
CA LYS A 92 20.23 18.50 -14.70
C LYS A 92 19.62 17.71 -15.87
N ALA A 93 20.26 17.66 -17.00
CA ALA A 93 19.78 17.03 -18.24
C ALA A 93 20.74 15.92 -18.71
N THR A 94 22.03 16.20 -18.71
CA THR A 94 23.05 15.27 -19.17
C THR A 94 23.39 14.27 -18.06
N VAL A 95 23.19 12.99 -18.35
CA VAL A 95 23.55 11.90 -17.42
C VAL A 95 25.08 11.77 -17.36
N TYR A 96 25.64 11.82 -16.16
CA TYR A 96 27.03 11.50 -15.89
C TYR A 96 27.22 9.99 -15.67
N GLY A 97 26.41 9.38 -14.78
CA GLY A 97 26.51 7.96 -14.47
C GLY A 97 25.38 7.48 -13.56
N LYS A 98 25.43 6.21 -13.19
CA LYS A 98 24.46 5.58 -12.27
C LYS A 98 25.17 4.99 -11.07
N LEU A 99 24.56 5.09 -9.88
CA LEU A 99 25.06 4.41 -8.71
C LEU A 99 24.78 2.90 -8.79
N ALA A 100 25.78 2.12 -8.35
CA ALA A 100 25.60 0.68 -8.12
C ALA A 100 25.19 0.43 -6.66
N GLU A 101 24.33 -0.55 -6.42
CA GLU A 101 24.06 -1.05 -5.07
C GLU A 101 25.25 -1.90 -4.61
N THR A 102 26.08 -1.37 -3.71
CA THR A 102 27.31 -2.02 -3.22
C THR A 102 27.06 -2.96 -2.05
N SER A 103 26.00 -2.69 -1.29
CA SER A 103 25.42 -3.56 -0.26
C SER A 103 23.96 -3.19 -0.09
N LYS A 104 23.17 -4.02 0.62
CA LYS A 104 21.73 -3.77 0.83
C LYS A 104 21.49 -2.31 1.25
N GLY A 105 20.77 -1.57 0.38
CA GLY A 105 20.39 -0.17 0.62
C GLY A 105 21.51 0.86 0.52
N THR A 106 22.75 0.47 0.20
CA THR A 106 23.86 1.39 -0.02
C THR A 106 24.18 1.46 -1.50
N TYR A 107 24.14 2.67 -2.04
CA TYR A 107 24.37 2.95 -3.46
C TYR A 107 25.56 3.89 -3.62
N GLN A 108 26.49 3.59 -4.53
CA GLN A 108 27.71 4.36 -4.72
C GLN A 108 28.11 4.43 -6.19
N LEU A 109 28.72 5.55 -6.58
CA LEU A 109 29.43 5.75 -7.83
C LEU A 109 30.77 6.36 -7.53
N ASP A 110 31.83 5.73 -8.04
CA ASP A 110 33.23 6.15 -7.86
C ASP A 110 33.76 6.92 -9.06
N GLU A 111 34.96 7.50 -8.92
CA GLU A 111 35.73 8.13 -9.98
C GLU A 111 35.02 9.31 -10.67
N ILE A 112 34.32 10.12 -9.86
CA ILE A 112 33.65 11.33 -10.35
C ILE A 112 34.65 12.51 -10.27
N PRO A 113 34.94 13.20 -11.38
CA PRO A 113 35.83 14.38 -11.37
C PRO A 113 35.32 15.49 -10.45
N ALA A 114 36.22 16.31 -9.96
CA ALA A 114 35.86 17.51 -9.20
C ALA A 114 34.88 18.38 -9.99
N GLY A 115 33.77 18.76 -9.33
CA GLY A 115 32.66 19.47 -9.97
C GLY A 115 31.41 19.45 -9.17
N THR A 116 30.35 20.11 -9.68
CA THR A 116 29.02 20.14 -9.10
C THR A 116 28.06 19.28 -9.94
N TYR A 117 27.34 18.39 -9.26
CA TYR A 117 26.47 17.38 -9.83
C TYR A 117 25.13 17.35 -9.11
N TYR A 118 24.18 16.58 -9.66
CA TYR A 118 22.88 16.32 -9.06
C TYR A 118 22.61 14.83 -9.02
N LEU A 119 22.24 14.31 -7.85
CA LEU A 119 21.72 12.97 -7.67
C LEU A 119 20.19 12.99 -7.78
N ARG A 120 19.62 12.01 -8.45
CA ARG A 120 18.17 11.82 -8.54
C ARG A 120 17.84 10.35 -8.46
N GLU A 121 16.81 9.99 -7.69
CA GLU A 121 16.20 8.67 -7.78
C GLU A 121 15.42 8.55 -9.09
N THR A 122 15.73 7.55 -9.90
CA THR A 122 15.07 7.28 -11.20
C THR A 122 14.15 6.08 -11.15
N LYS A 123 14.26 5.27 -10.08
CA LYS A 123 13.33 4.18 -9.76
C LYS A 123 13.32 3.96 -8.25
N ALA A 124 12.13 3.94 -7.66
CA ALA A 124 11.97 3.60 -6.25
C ALA A 124 12.08 2.09 -6.01
N PRO A 125 12.41 1.65 -4.78
CA PRO A 125 12.20 0.27 -4.35
C PRO A 125 10.75 -0.16 -4.59
N GLN A 126 10.56 -1.47 -4.77
CA GLN A 126 9.22 -2.03 -4.98
C GLN A 126 8.30 -1.68 -3.80
N TYR A 127 7.06 -1.25 -4.09
CA TYR A 127 6.03 -0.83 -3.12
C TYR A 127 6.29 0.49 -2.39
N TYR A 128 7.23 1.30 -2.90
CA TYR A 128 7.53 2.64 -2.36
C TYR A 128 7.22 3.73 -3.39
N ASN A 129 6.95 4.93 -2.90
CA ASN A 129 6.79 6.11 -3.74
C ASN A 129 8.16 6.66 -4.12
N ILE A 130 8.33 7.04 -5.38
CA ILE A 130 9.59 7.63 -5.86
C ILE A 130 9.74 9.07 -5.37
N ASP A 131 10.96 9.44 -4.97
CA ASP A 131 11.37 10.83 -4.84
C ASP A 131 12.25 11.22 -6.03
N ASN A 132 11.66 11.91 -6.99
CA ASN A 132 12.33 12.33 -8.21
C ASN A 132 12.97 13.72 -8.12
N THR A 133 13.20 14.25 -6.92
CA THR A 133 13.88 15.52 -6.68
C THR A 133 15.35 15.42 -7.05
N PHE A 134 15.93 16.54 -7.53
CA PHE A 134 17.36 16.66 -7.77
C PHE A 134 18.06 17.16 -6.51
N TYR A 135 19.03 16.40 -6.01
CA TYR A 135 19.84 16.71 -4.84
C TYR A 135 21.26 17.07 -5.28
N GLN A 136 21.64 18.33 -5.06
CA GLN A 136 22.97 18.84 -5.43
C GLN A 136 24.05 18.28 -4.51
N PHE A 137 25.20 17.90 -5.09
CA PHE A 137 26.42 17.60 -4.36
C PHE A 137 27.65 18.11 -5.12
N THR A 138 28.79 18.21 -4.43
CA THR A 138 30.02 18.71 -5.02
C THR A 138 31.18 17.77 -4.66
N ILE A 139 31.93 17.35 -5.66
CA ILE A 139 33.20 16.67 -5.50
C ILE A 139 34.31 17.73 -5.49
N SER A 140 35.07 17.82 -4.41
CA SER A 140 36.16 18.82 -4.24
C SER A 140 37.51 18.18 -3.98
N ASP A 141 37.56 17.01 -3.36
CA ASP A 141 38.78 16.40 -2.85
C ASP A 141 39.02 14.99 -3.39
N ALA A 142 40.27 14.66 -3.69
CA ALA A 142 40.66 13.35 -4.17
C ALA A 142 40.37 12.24 -3.13
N GLY A 143 39.75 11.14 -3.58
CA GLY A 143 39.48 9.95 -2.78
C GLY A 143 38.39 10.12 -1.73
N LYS A 144 37.73 11.28 -1.64
CA LYS A 144 36.63 11.47 -0.68
C LYS A 144 35.30 10.97 -1.19
N ILE A 145 34.51 10.42 -0.26
CA ILE A 145 33.10 10.02 -0.49
C ILE A 145 32.20 11.16 -0.01
N VAL A 146 31.29 11.60 -0.87
CA VAL A 146 30.25 12.56 -0.55
C VAL A 146 28.94 11.78 -0.32
N ASP A 147 28.44 11.80 0.90
CA ASP A 147 27.14 11.23 1.23
C ASP A 147 26.03 12.24 0.86
N VAL A 148 25.15 11.84 -0.06
CA VAL A 148 23.97 12.64 -0.42
C VAL A 148 22.80 12.18 0.40
N SER A 149 22.25 13.11 1.17
CA SER A 149 21.17 12.89 2.10
C SER A 149 20.02 13.88 1.90
N ILE A 150 18.82 13.50 2.36
CA ILE A 150 17.65 14.37 2.36
C ILE A 150 17.52 15.01 3.75
N ASN A 151 17.34 16.32 3.80
CA ASN A 151 17.05 17.07 5.03
C ASN A 151 18.11 16.91 6.15
N GLY A 152 19.40 16.74 5.78
CA GLY A 152 20.49 16.64 6.74
C GLY A 152 20.62 15.30 7.47
N ASN A 153 19.86 14.30 7.09
CA ASN A 153 20.02 12.91 7.53
C ASN A 153 20.88 12.16 6.51
N ASP A 154 21.84 11.36 6.96
CA ASP A 154 22.74 10.58 6.07
C ASP A 154 22.00 9.46 5.30
N LYS A 155 20.69 9.63 5.04
CA LYS A 155 19.79 8.64 4.47
C LYS A 155 18.87 9.25 3.42
N PHE A 156 18.46 8.42 2.47
CA PHE A 156 17.50 8.75 1.41
C PHE A 156 16.21 7.95 1.64
N PRO A 157 15.20 8.51 2.35
CA PRO A 157 13.96 7.79 2.69
C PRO A 157 12.98 7.78 1.53
N ASN A 158 12.27 6.64 1.32
CA ASN A 158 11.04 6.62 0.53
C ASN A 158 9.86 6.25 1.40
N ALA A 159 8.73 6.93 1.19
CA ALA A 159 7.48 6.59 1.83
C ALA A 159 6.88 5.32 1.20
N PRO A 160 6.43 4.34 2.00
CA PRO A 160 5.73 3.17 1.48
C PRO A 160 4.41 3.58 0.81
N GLN A 161 4.00 2.82 -0.20
CA GLN A 161 2.71 3.03 -0.85
C GLN A 161 1.58 2.63 0.08
N LYS A 162 0.56 3.49 0.20
CA LYS A 162 -0.60 3.31 1.08
C LYS A 162 -1.90 3.61 0.35
N GLY A 163 -2.98 3.03 0.87
CA GLY A 163 -4.35 3.29 0.44
C GLY A 163 -5.33 3.14 1.59
N ASP A 164 -6.62 3.15 1.29
CA ASP A 164 -7.69 3.18 2.26
C ASP A 164 -8.69 2.04 2.07
N ILE A 165 -9.38 1.67 3.16
CA ILE A 165 -10.54 0.79 3.13
C ILE A 165 -11.76 1.58 3.60
N LYS A 166 -12.87 1.46 2.86
CA LYS A 166 -14.20 1.87 3.29
C LYS A 166 -15.07 0.63 3.48
N ILE A 167 -15.60 0.42 4.68
CA ILE A 167 -16.60 -0.62 4.94
C ILE A 167 -17.97 0.06 4.95
N VAL A 168 -18.93 -0.54 4.24
CA VAL A 168 -20.31 -0.06 4.16
C VAL A 168 -21.23 -1.16 4.65
N LYS A 169 -21.93 -0.91 5.76
CA LYS A 169 -22.95 -1.77 6.31
C LYS A 169 -24.31 -1.46 5.69
N ARG A 170 -25.04 -2.50 5.31
CA ARG A 170 -26.41 -2.43 4.82
C ARG A 170 -27.29 -3.41 5.60
N SER A 171 -28.55 -3.01 5.83
CA SER A 171 -29.57 -3.86 6.41
C SER A 171 -30.94 -3.28 6.08
N ALA A 172 -31.89 -4.14 5.72
CA ALA A 172 -33.24 -3.71 5.30
C ALA A 172 -34.03 -3.02 6.42
N ASP A 173 -33.77 -3.37 7.69
CA ASP A 173 -34.40 -2.76 8.86
C ASP A 173 -33.82 -1.38 9.24
N GLY A 174 -32.81 -0.91 8.49
CA GLY A 174 -32.17 0.39 8.73
C GLY A 174 -31.22 0.43 9.92
N VAL A 175 -30.93 -0.69 10.57
CA VAL A 175 -29.97 -0.76 11.68
C VAL A 175 -28.55 -0.80 11.14
N LEU A 176 -27.87 0.35 11.08
CA LEU A 176 -26.57 0.51 10.43
C LEU A 176 -25.43 0.79 11.41
N SER A 177 -25.70 1.43 12.54
CA SER A 177 -24.67 1.85 13.51
C SER A 177 -24.29 0.75 14.49
N GLY A 178 -23.05 0.78 14.97
CA GLY A 178 -22.59 -0.06 16.07
C GLY A 178 -22.20 -1.49 15.69
N TRP A 179 -22.11 -1.82 14.38
CA TRP A 179 -21.63 -3.11 13.90
C TRP A 179 -20.11 -3.15 13.97
N LYS A 180 -19.56 -4.27 14.44
CA LYS A 180 -18.11 -4.44 14.58
C LYS A 180 -17.53 -5.26 13.44
N PHE A 181 -16.39 -4.82 12.95
CA PHE A 181 -15.64 -5.50 11.90
C PHE A 181 -14.18 -5.67 12.32
N GLU A 182 -13.65 -6.86 12.17
CA GLU A 182 -12.22 -7.16 12.27
C GLU A 182 -11.59 -7.01 10.89
N VAL A 183 -10.47 -6.28 10.85
CA VAL A 183 -9.64 -6.10 9.65
C VAL A 183 -8.24 -6.57 9.98
N SER A 184 -7.73 -7.50 9.17
CA SER A 184 -6.37 -8.05 9.24
C SER A 184 -5.85 -8.27 7.84
N GLY A 185 -4.54 -8.48 7.67
CA GLY A 185 -4.01 -8.69 6.33
C GLY A 185 -2.51 -8.90 6.28
N THR A 186 -2.00 -8.84 5.05
CA THR A 186 -0.56 -8.87 4.77
C THR A 186 -0.26 -7.84 3.69
N ALA A 187 0.68 -6.95 3.96
CA ALA A 187 1.16 -6.00 2.98
C ALA A 187 1.94 -6.70 1.85
N LEU A 188 2.03 -6.09 0.67
CA LEU A 188 2.76 -6.65 -0.48
C LEU A 188 4.26 -6.84 -0.21
N ASN A 189 4.84 -6.07 0.71
CA ASN A 189 6.21 -6.25 1.17
C ASN A 189 6.39 -7.39 2.17
N GLY A 190 5.33 -8.17 2.45
CA GLY A 190 5.32 -9.30 3.39
C GLY A 190 5.06 -8.92 4.85
N THR A 191 4.89 -7.65 5.19
CA THR A 191 4.62 -7.21 6.57
C THR A 191 3.22 -7.67 7.01
N PRO A 192 3.08 -8.43 8.10
CA PRO A 192 1.78 -8.78 8.66
C PRO A 192 1.07 -7.54 9.21
N VAL A 193 -0.22 -7.41 8.94
CA VAL A 193 -1.08 -6.38 9.52
C VAL A 193 -1.90 -7.00 10.66
N ALA A 194 -1.64 -6.54 11.87
CA ALA A 194 -2.34 -7.05 13.06
C ALA A 194 -3.85 -6.81 12.96
N THR A 195 -4.63 -7.76 13.46
CA THR A 195 -6.08 -7.65 13.53
C THR A 195 -6.49 -6.47 14.39
N LYS A 196 -7.35 -5.62 13.83
CA LYS A 196 -7.95 -4.48 14.53
C LYS A 196 -9.45 -4.46 14.33
N THR A 197 -10.19 -4.14 15.39
CA THR A 197 -11.65 -4.03 15.38
C THR A 197 -12.07 -2.58 15.19
N TYR A 198 -13.05 -2.39 14.29
CA TYR A 198 -13.66 -1.10 13.98
C TYR A 198 -15.17 -1.20 14.13
N THR A 199 -15.83 -0.07 14.38
CA THR A 199 -17.28 0.00 14.61
C THR A 199 -17.92 0.97 13.63
N THR A 200 -19.06 0.60 13.03
CA THR A 200 -19.78 1.46 12.08
C THR A 200 -20.38 2.68 12.78
N ASP A 201 -20.36 3.80 12.09
CA ASP A 201 -21.01 5.05 12.47
C ASP A 201 -22.55 5.01 12.23
N ALA A 202 -23.22 6.16 12.41
CA ALA A 202 -24.67 6.29 12.18
C ALA A 202 -25.08 6.06 10.72
N LYS A 203 -24.17 6.19 9.76
CA LYS A 203 -24.41 5.93 8.33
C LYS A 203 -24.12 4.48 7.95
N GLY A 204 -23.61 3.68 8.87
CA GLY A 204 -23.15 2.33 8.61
C GLY A 204 -21.76 2.28 7.96
N GLU A 205 -20.94 3.31 8.14
CA GLU A 205 -19.65 3.42 7.48
C GLU A 205 -18.49 3.29 8.45
N ILE A 206 -17.39 2.70 7.97
CA ILE A 206 -16.06 2.73 8.60
C ILE A 206 -15.09 3.18 7.52
N ASN A 207 -14.25 4.19 7.82
CA ASN A 207 -13.16 4.64 6.96
C ASN A 207 -11.84 4.36 7.67
N ILE A 208 -10.95 3.60 7.01
CA ILE A 208 -9.64 3.20 7.52
C ILE A 208 -8.60 3.70 6.53
N SER A 209 -7.79 4.67 6.94
CA SER A 209 -6.82 5.33 6.08
C SER A 209 -5.38 4.90 6.37
N ASN A 210 -4.49 5.17 5.40
CA ASN A 210 -3.04 4.98 5.52
C ASN A 210 -2.61 3.51 5.74
N LEU A 211 -3.34 2.56 5.17
CA LEU A 211 -2.95 1.15 5.16
C LEU A 211 -1.89 0.89 4.09
N LEU A 212 -0.88 0.08 4.41
CA LEU A 212 0.06 -0.42 3.41
C LEU A 212 -0.70 -1.14 2.30
N ILE A 213 -0.26 -0.99 1.04
CA ILE A 213 -0.84 -1.76 -0.06
C ILE A 213 -0.68 -3.26 0.19
N GLY A 214 -1.73 -4.04 -0.07
CA GLY A 214 -1.73 -5.47 0.25
C GLY A 214 -3.09 -6.11 0.22
N THR A 215 -3.16 -7.34 0.72
CA THR A 215 -4.40 -8.12 0.80
C THR A 215 -4.91 -8.13 2.23
N TYR A 216 -6.17 -7.76 2.39
CA TYR A 216 -6.84 -7.65 3.68
C TYR A 216 -8.10 -8.50 3.72
N THR A 217 -8.36 -9.08 4.89
CA THR A 217 -9.61 -9.76 5.20
C THR A 217 -10.44 -8.85 6.11
N VAL A 218 -11.68 -8.60 5.70
CA VAL A 218 -12.69 -7.91 6.48
C VAL A 218 -13.74 -8.93 6.93
N LYS A 219 -13.98 -9.01 8.23
CA LYS A 219 -14.88 -9.98 8.86
C LYS A 219 -15.83 -9.26 9.81
N GLU A 220 -17.14 -9.50 9.67
CA GLU A 220 -18.12 -9.04 10.64
C GLU A 220 -18.01 -9.86 11.93
N VAL A 221 -17.94 -9.18 13.06
CA VAL A 221 -17.87 -9.82 14.39
C VAL A 221 -19.26 -10.33 14.77
N LYS A 222 -19.35 -11.63 15.02
CA LYS A 222 -20.56 -12.24 15.56
C LYS A 222 -20.65 -11.99 17.07
N ASP A 223 -21.59 -11.15 17.47
CA ASP A 223 -21.89 -10.82 18.87
C ASP A 223 -23.41 -10.74 19.10
N GLY A 224 -23.86 -10.23 20.25
CA GLY A 224 -25.27 -10.07 20.55
C GLY A 224 -26.05 -9.23 19.54
N LYS A 225 -25.38 -8.34 18.79
CA LYS A 225 -25.99 -7.52 17.76
C LYS A 225 -26.33 -8.30 16.48
N THR A 226 -25.66 -9.40 16.21
CA THR A 226 -25.91 -10.24 15.03
C THR A 226 -27.07 -11.21 15.22
N VAL A 227 -27.64 -11.30 16.43
CA VAL A 227 -28.82 -12.12 16.71
C VAL A 227 -30.01 -11.58 15.93
N GLY A 228 -30.73 -12.45 15.21
CA GLY A 228 -31.83 -12.05 14.33
C GLY A 228 -31.40 -11.57 12.94
N TYR A 229 -30.12 -11.81 12.58
CA TYR A 229 -29.60 -11.48 11.26
C TYR A 229 -28.82 -12.64 10.65
N ILE A 230 -29.03 -12.86 9.36
CA ILE A 230 -28.10 -13.65 8.55
C ILE A 230 -26.98 -12.73 8.11
N THR A 231 -25.76 -13.01 8.57
CA THR A 231 -24.57 -12.22 8.27
C THR A 231 -23.89 -12.73 6.99
N PRO A 232 -23.33 -11.84 6.15
CA PRO A 232 -22.59 -12.24 4.95
C PRO A 232 -21.26 -12.90 5.30
N ALA A 233 -20.66 -13.57 4.31
CA ALA A 233 -19.31 -14.13 4.43
C ALA A 233 -18.25 -13.04 4.58
N ASN A 234 -17.08 -13.43 5.10
CA ASN A 234 -15.89 -12.58 5.12
C ASN A 234 -15.52 -12.16 3.70
N GLN A 235 -14.93 -10.97 3.55
CA GLN A 235 -14.47 -10.47 2.28
C GLN A 235 -12.94 -10.31 2.31
N THR A 236 -12.30 -10.79 1.23
CA THR A 236 -10.88 -10.52 0.97
C THR A 236 -10.81 -9.40 -0.05
N ILE A 237 -10.09 -8.32 0.27
CA ILE A 237 -9.98 -7.12 -0.55
C ILE A 237 -8.53 -6.72 -0.74
N GLU A 238 -8.24 -6.04 -1.84
CA GLU A 238 -6.91 -5.51 -2.16
C GLU A 238 -6.88 -4.00 -1.87
N VAL A 239 -5.93 -3.55 -1.04
CA VAL A 239 -5.62 -2.14 -0.84
C VAL A 239 -4.58 -1.72 -1.87
N LYS A 240 -4.93 -0.72 -2.71
CA LYS A 240 -4.10 -0.17 -3.79
C LYS A 240 -3.58 1.21 -3.44
N SER A 241 -2.43 1.57 -4.01
CA SER A 241 -1.80 2.87 -3.78
C SER A 241 -2.73 4.03 -4.16
N ASN A 242 -2.85 5.00 -3.25
CA ASN A 242 -3.65 6.22 -3.41
C ASN A 242 -5.12 5.96 -3.81
N ALA A 243 -5.69 4.84 -3.37
CA ALA A 243 -7.06 4.45 -3.68
C ALA A 243 -7.81 4.01 -2.42
N THR A 244 -9.14 4.18 -2.45
CA THR A 244 -10.05 3.64 -1.44
C THR A 244 -10.74 2.40 -2.00
N THR A 245 -10.56 1.24 -1.35
CA THR A 245 -11.27 0.01 -1.68
C THR A 245 -12.49 -0.13 -0.78
N THR A 246 -13.68 -0.34 -1.36
CA THR A 246 -14.93 -0.47 -0.60
C THR A 246 -15.33 -1.93 -0.44
N ALA A 247 -15.63 -2.33 0.81
CA ALA A 247 -16.24 -3.61 1.16
C ALA A 247 -17.68 -3.37 1.67
N THR A 248 -18.67 -3.99 1.05
CA THR A 248 -20.09 -3.83 1.43
C THR A 248 -20.60 -5.10 2.09
N PHE A 249 -21.18 -4.97 3.28
CA PHE A 249 -21.74 -6.05 4.06
C PHE A 249 -23.24 -5.82 4.27
N GLU A 250 -24.06 -6.72 3.73
CA GLU A 250 -25.51 -6.65 3.84
C GLU A 250 -26.01 -7.77 4.76
N ASN A 251 -26.56 -7.41 5.92
CA ASN A 251 -27.23 -8.34 6.81
C ASN A 251 -28.71 -8.43 6.46
N LYS A 252 -29.24 -9.64 6.55
CA LYS A 252 -30.64 -9.93 6.28
C LYS A 252 -31.37 -10.14 7.61
N PRO A 253 -32.11 -9.13 8.10
CA PRO A 253 -32.86 -9.24 9.35
C PRO A 253 -34.03 -10.18 9.19
N PHE A 254 -34.35 -10.91 10.27
CA PHE A 254 -35.50 -11.78 10.34
C PHE A 254 -36.17 -11.74 11.72
N GLY A 255 -37.42 -12.14 11.76
CA GLY A 255 -38.24 -12.25 12.99
C GLY A 255 -39.00 -13.57 13.05
N HIS A 256 -39.78 -13.69 14.09
CA HIS A 256 -40.62 -14.86 14.36
C HIS A 256 -42.03 -14.41 14.69
N ILE A 257 -43.03 -15.21 14.32
CA ILE A 257 -44.41 -15.03 14.73
C ILE A 257 -44.79 -16.19 15.66
N VAL A 258 -45.46 -15.87 16.75
CA VAL A 258 -45.99 -16.86 17.71
C VAL A 258 -47.49 -16.67 17.80
N ILE A 259 -48.26 -17.78 17.67
CA ILE A 259 -49.69 -17.83 17.84
C ILE A 259 -49.97 -18.70 19.05
N ASN A 260 -50.73 -18.18 20.02
CA ASN A 260 -51.26 -18.96 21.13
C ASN A 260 -52.71 -19.29 20.87
N LYS A 261 -53.01 -20.54 20.55
CA LYS A 261 -54.39 -21.02 20.34
C LYS A 261 -54.98 -21.48 21.67
N VAL A 262 -56.11 -20.86 22.07
CA VAL A 262 -56.75 -21.12 23.36
C VAL A 262 -58.26 -21.29 23.18
N ASP A 263 -58.88 -22.05 24.08
CA ASP A 263 -60.31 -22.14 24.22
C ASP A 263 -60.87 -20.78 24.70
N ALA A 264 -61.89 -20.26 24.00
CA ALA A 264 -62.39 -18.90 24.27
C ALA A 264 -63.15 -18.81 25.63
N LYS A 265 -63.57 -19.93 26.19
CA LYS A 265 -64.35 -19.97 27.45
C LYS A 265 -63.45 -20.26 28.65
N THR A 266 -62.51 -21.18 28.50
CA THR A 266 -61.62 -21.62 29.60
C THR A 266 -60.27 -20.95 29.63
N GLY A 267 -59.82 -20.45 28.49
CA GLY A 267 -58.45 -19.93 28.33
C GLY A 267 -57.38 -21.01 28.22
N GLU A 268 -57.75 -22.28 28.26
CA GLU A 268 -56.82 -23.41 28.14
C GLU A 268 -56.29 -23.54 26.70
N LYS A 269 -55.06 -24.03 26.57
CA LYS A 269 -54.40 -24.22 25.27
C LYS A 269 -55.06 -25.36 24.48
N VAL A 270 -55.26 -25.13 23.17
CA VAL A 270 -55.88 -26.06 22.24
C VAL A 270 -54.92 -26.42 21.12
N THR A 271 -54.75 -27.71 20.85
CA THR A 271 -53.86 -28.28 19.81
C THR A 271 -54.67 -28.71 18.57
N GLY A 272 -53.98 -28.90 17.44
CA GLY A 272 -54.54 -29.49 16.21
C GLY A 272 -55.06 -28.47 15.20
N ALA A 273 -54.89 -27.16 15.42
CA ALA A 273 -55.14 -26.16 14.39
C ALA A 273 -54.02 -26.18 13.31
N THR A 274 -54.32 -25.69 12.12
CA THR A 274 -53.31 -25.36 11.11
C THR A 274 -53.49 -23.94 10.63
N PHE A 275 -52.36 -23.28 10.35
CA PHE A 275 -52.33 -21.87 9.94
C PHE A 275 -51.54 -21.69 8.66
N GLY A 276 -52.01 -20.78 7.80
CA GLY A 276 -51.23 -20.24 6.69
C GLY A 276 -50.73 -18.84 7.01
N ILE A 277 -49.64 -18.47 6.39
CA ILE A 277 -49.06 -17.11 6.50
C ILE A 277 -48.84 -16.51 5.13
N TYR A 278 -49.20 -15.24 4.96
CA TYR A 278 -49.34 -14.56 3.67
C TYR A 278 -48.71 -13.16 3.72
N THR A 279 -48.41 -12.64 2.54
CA THR A 279 -47.89 -11.28 2.37
C THR A 279 -48.97 -10.26 2.02
N ASP A 280 -50.21 -10.69 1.76
CA ASP A 280 -51.33 -9.83 1.43
C ASP A 280 -52.56 -10.13 2.30
N SER A 281 -53.39 -9.12 2.54
CA SER A 281 -54.59 -9.20 3.39
C SER A 281 -55.68 -10.09 2.82
N THR A 282 -55.60 -10.49 1.55
CA THR A 282 -56.54 -11.43 0.94
C THR A 282 -56.10 -12.90 1.06
N CYS A 283 -54.95 -13.14 1.72
CA CYS A 283 -54.36 -14.45 1.96
C CYS A 283 -54.17 -15.29 0.68
N LYS A 284 -53.74 -14.66 -0.42
CA LYS A 284 -53.55 -15.34 -1.71
C LYS A 284 -52.06 -15.65 -1.97
N THR A 285 -51.13 -14.79 -1.48
CA THR A 285 -49.72 -14.94 -1.71
C THR A 285 -49.04 -15.49 -0.46
N VAL A 286 -48.65 -16.76 -0.49
CA VAL A 286 -47.95 -17.41 0.63
C VAL A 286 -46.64 -16.68 0.92
N ALA A 287 -46.40 -16.35 2.18
CA ALA A 287 -45.18 -15.73 2.62
C ALA A 287 -43.97 -16.66 2.42
N LYS A 288 -42.80 -16.07 2.32
CA LYS A 288 -41.50 -16.77 2.30
C LYS A 288 -40.75 -16.53 3.61
N ALA A 289 -40.04 -17.53 4.07
CA ALA A 289 -39.12 -17.47 5.20
C ALA A 289 -37.71 -17.82 4.72
N TYR A 290 -36.66 -17.36 5.42
CA TYR A 290 -35.34 -17.91 5.23
C TYR A 290 -35.29 -19.35 5.74
N LYS A 291 -34.57 -20.20 5.00
CA LYS A 291 -34.44 -21.63 5.30
C LYS A 291 -33.90 -21.91 6.70
N SER A 292 -33.00 -21.07 7.18
CA SER A 292 -32.49 -21.07 8.56
C SER A 292 -31.96 -19.70 8.95
N ASP A 293 -31.48 -19.55 10.19
CA ASP A 293 -30.80 -18.36 10.71
C ASP A 293 -29.41 -18.12 10.10
N THR A 294 -28.94 -19.05 9.28
CA THR A 294 -27.65 -18.98 8.57
C THR A 294 -27.77 -19.14 7.06
N ASP A 295 -28.94 -19.51 6.54
CA ASP A 295 -29.19 -19.72 5.12
C ASP A 295 -30.34 -18.82 4.65
N SER A 296 -29.99 -17.81 3.85
CA SER A 296 -30.94 -16.83 3.31
C SER A 296 -31.71 -17.31 2.09
N THR A 297 -31.66 -18.59 1.75
CA THR A 297 -32.54 -19.19 0.71
C THR A 297 -34.00 -19.06 1.14
N LEU A 298 -34.82 -18.49 0.27
CA LEU A 298 -36.27 -18.35 0.56
C LEU A 298 -37.03 -19.63 0.25
N VAL A 299 -37.76 -20.13 1.25
CA VAL A 299 -38.67 -21.25 1.16
C VAL A 299 -40.09 -20.78 1.51
N ASN A 300 -41.12 -21.58 1.25
CA ASN A 300 -42.45 -21.26 1.76
C ASN A 300 -42.43 -21.21 3.29
N ALA A 301 -42.98 -20.16 3.86
CA ALA A 301 -43.09 -20.04 5.30
C ALA A 301 -44.16 -21.03 5.82
N GLU A 302 -43.85 -21.71 6.91
CA GLU A 302 -44.71 -22.69 7.55
C GLU A 302 -44.89 -22.30 9.01
N ILE A 303 -46.14 -22.43 9.49
CA ILE A 303 -46.50 -22.31 10.90
C ILE A 303 -46.62 -23.71 11.46
N ILE A 304 -45.78 -24.05 12.44
CA ILE A 304 -45.74 -25.36 13.08
C ILE A 304 -46.12 -25.27 14.56
N GLU A 305 -46.80 -26.25 15.10
CA GLU A 305 -47.06 -26.38 16.52
C GLU A 305 -45.75 -26.82 17.23
N THR A 306 -45.20 -25.96 18.07
CA THR A 306 -43.92 -26.19 18.78
C THR A 306 -44.13 -26.62 20.23
N ALA A 307 -45.32 -26.38 20.78
CA ALA A 307 -45.80 -26.86 22.07
C ALA A 307 -47.35 -26.83 22.05
N THR A 308 -48.01 -27.53 22.96
CA THR A 308 -49.45 -27.55 23.06
C THR A 308 -50.07 -26.16 22.92
N GLY A 309 -50.83 -25.93 21.84
CA GLY A 309 -51.48 -24.66 21.51
C GLY A 309 -50.54 -23.49 21.24
N VAL A 310 -49.25 -23.77 20.97
CA VAL A 310 -48.25 -22.74 20.60
C VAL A 310 -47.75 -23.05 19.20
N TYR A 311 -48.00 -22.17 18.26
CA TYR A 311 -47.64 -22.30 16.86
C TYR A 311 -46.64 -21.22 16.52
N THR A 312 -45.55 -21.56 15.81
CA THR A 312 -44.49 -20.61 15.46
C THR A 312 -44.18 -20.62 13.97
N CYS A 313 -43.88 -19.46 13.42
CA CYS A 313 -43.22 -19.32 12.14
C CYS A 313 -41.92 -18.57 12.36
N ASN A 314 -40.80 -19.18 11.96
CA ASN A 314 -39.47 -18.65 12.19
C ASN A 314 -38.89 -18.03 10.90
N ASN A 315 -37.86 -17.22 11.09
CA ASN A 315 -36.99 -16.68 10.03
C ASN A 315 -37.73 -15.87 8.94
N LEU A 316 -38.82 -15.18 9.34
CA LEU A 316 -39.55 -14.29 8.43
C LEU A 316 -38.76 -13.03 8.13
N PRO A 317 -38.48 -12.72 6.84
CA PRO A 317 -37.69 -11.54 6.46
C PRO A 317 -38.28 -10.23 6.96
N ILE A 318 -37.44 -9.34 7.47
CA ILE A 318 -37.79 -7.94 7.71
C ILE A 318 -37.27 -7.13 6.54
N SER A 319 -38.14 -6.53 5.74
CA SER A 319 -37.83 -5.92 4.44
C SER A 319 -37.77 -4.39 4.47
N SER A 320 -38.07 -3.76 5.59
CA SER A 320 -37.97 -2.32 5.74
C SER A 320 -37.74 -1.89 7.19
N ALA A 321 -37.27 -0.65 7.38
CA ALA A 321 -37.06 -0.03 8.70
C ALA A 321 -38.38 0.14 9.51
N THR A 322 -39.53 0.15 8.84
CA THR A 322 -40.83 0.23 9.48
C THR A 322 -41.42 -1.15 9.78
N GLY A 323 -40.67 -2.21 9.51
CA GLY A 323 -41.11 -3.60 9.66
C GLY A 323 -41.72 -4.19 8.41
N THR A 324 -42.14 -5.44 8.51
CA THR A 324 -42.86 -6.18 7.46
C THR A 324 -44.14 -6.73 8.03
N THR A 325 -45.29 -6.47 7.37
CA THR A 325 -46.61 -7.00 7.78
C THR A 325 -46.81 -8.35 7.12
N TYR A 326 -47.18 -9.32 7.93
CA TYR A 326 -47.64 -10.63 7.51
C TYR A 326 -49.09 -10.84 7.97
N TYR A 327 -49.87 -11.60 7.21
CA TYR A 327 -51.23 -11.96 7.49
C TYR A 327 -51.31 -13.45 7.79
N VAL A 328 -51.96 -13.79 8.89
CA VAL A 328 -52.14 -15.19 9.34
C VAL A 328 -53.59 -15.57 9.22
N LYS A 329 -53.83 -16.75 8.69
CA LYS A 329 -55.20 -17.32 8.56
C LYS A 329 -55.23 -18.72 9.12
N GLU A 330 -56.23 -19.03 9.92
CA GLU A 330 -56.52 -20.41 10.31
C GLU A 330 -57.06 -21.19 9.11
N LEU A 331 -56.48 -22.35 8.82
CA LEU A 331 -56.85 -23.19 7.68
C LEU A 331 -57.74 -24.35 8.12
N THR A 332 -57.44 -24.91 9.30
CA THR A 332 -58.28 -25.93 9.93
C THR A 332 -58.39 -25.65 11.42
N ALA A 333 -59.55 -25.71 11.95
CA ALA A 333 -59.82 -25.62 13.39
C ALA A 333 -59.47 -26.93 14.10
N PRO A 334 -59.17 -26.91 15.41
CA PRO A 334 -59.13 -28.12 16.24
C PRO A 334 -60.39 -28.84 16.26
N GLU A 335 -60.34 -30.14 16.54
CA GLU A 335 -61.55 -30.96 16.68
C GLU A 335 -62.52 -30.41 17.77
N GLY A 336 -63.79 -30.24 17.41
CA GLY A 336 -64.79 -29.66 18.29
C GLY A 336 -64.90 -28.15 18.34
N TYR A 337 -64.05 -27.43 17.51
CA TYR A 337 -64.08 -25.98 17.43
C TYR A 337 -64.47 -25.47 16.05
N TYR A 338 -65.01 -24.24 16.01
CA TYR A 338 -65.33 -23.58 14.74
C TYR A 338 -64.08 -22.94 14.15
N LEU A 339 -63.97 -22.96 12.81
CA LEU A 339 -62.89 -22.27 12.06
C LEU A 339 -63.05 -20.77 12.23
N ASP A 340 -61.95 -20.09 12.58
CA ASP A 340 -61.83 -18.65 12.53
C ASP A 340 -61.66 -18.20 11.06
N THR A 341 -62.65 -17.45 10.56
CA THR A 341 -62.67 -17.02 9.15
C THR A 341 -62.23 -15.57 8.95
N ASP A 342 -61.92 -14.83 10.01
CA ASP A 342 -61.54 -13.42 9.98
C ASP A 342 -60.06 -13.20 9.58
#